data_dd012d99068a5ae27c4058f8daa76e9b
#
_entry.id   dd012d99068a5ae27c4058f8daa76e9b
#
_cell.length_a   1.000
_cell.length_b   1.000
_cell.length_c   1.000
_cell.angle_alpha   90.00
_cell.angle_beta   90.00
_cell.angle_gamma   90.00
#
_symmetry.space_group_name_H-M   'P 1'
#
loop_
_entity.id
_entity.type
_entity.pdbx_description
1 polymer ?
#
loop_
_entity_poly.entity_id
_entity_poly.type
_entity_poly.pdbx_seq_one_letter_code
_entity_poly.pdbx_strand_id
1 'polypeptide(L)'
;YIYNNTSYACINLRQSHFINGTVRITKPGIYILQEDIYFGLGIGNDFMPSGPQIASGQYPVGTQGAYHLGFFAAITIETIGVILDLNGKTIQQTKLHNLQQRFYANIELASAPFIPSQGPATFSSTSNFKAGEKILIKNGVLGRSSHHGIHGNKMKDLILQNLSIKDFEVAGIALNGATNSILDTIVIQNTSLNIRILSSYSQARFIRTFL
;
A
#
# COMPACT_ATOMS: atom_id res chain seq x y z
N TYR A 1 -12.79 -14.54 -15.99
CA TYR A 1 -12.97 -13.39 -16.87
C TYR A 1 -11.95 -13.50 -18.01
N ILE A 2 -12.42 -13.56 -19.23
CA ILE A 2 -11.57 -13.58 -20.44
C ILE A 2 -11.52 -12.14 -20.95
N TYR A 3 -10.39 -11.49 -20.83
CA TYR A 3 -10.11 -10.26 -21.55
C TYR A 3 -9.06 -10.60 -22.64
N ASN A 4 -9.43 -10.43 -23.87
CA ASN A 4 -8.59 -10.75 -25.04
C ASN A 4 -8.03 -12.21 -25.05
N ASN A 5 -8.86 -13.23 -24.82
CA ASN A 5 -8.46 -14.64 -24.81
C ASN A 5 -7.36 -15.02 -23.79
N THR A 6 -7.09 -14.18 -22.78
CA THR A 6 -6.15 -14.49 -21.73
C THR A 6 -6.91 -14.93 -20.47
N SER A 7 -6.68 -16.15 -20.01
CA SER A 7 -7.20 -16.64 -18.73
C SER A 7 -6.38 -16.01 -17.60
N TYR A 8 -7.02 -15.19 -16.77
CA TYR A 8 -6.39 -14.62 -15.59
C TYR A 8 -6.52 -15.55 -14.39
N ALA A 9 -5.43 -15.74 -13.67
CA ALA A 9 -5.47 -16.44 -12.39
C ALA A 9 -6.33 -15.67 -11.39
N CYS A 10 -7.18 -16.38 -10.66
CA CYS A 10 -7.96 -15.85 -9.55
C CYS A 10 -7.27 -16.24 -8.24
N ILE A 11 -6.89 -15.27 -7.44
CA ILE A 11 -6.12 -15.45 -6.21
C ILE A 11 -6.93 -14.91 -5.04
N ASN A 12 -7.23 -15.77 -4.09
CA ASN A 12 -7.91 -15.42 -2.86
C ASN A 12 -6.92 -14.90 -1.82
N LEU A 13 -7.09 -13.67 -1.36
CA LEU A 13 -6.25 -13.05 -0.34
C LEU A 13 -6.91 -13.18 1.04
N ARG A 14 -6.12 -13.60 2.02
CA ARG A 14 -6.50 -13.76 3.43
C ARG A 14 -5.47 -13.12 4.34
N GLN A 15 -5.80 -12.89 5.61
CA GLN A 15 -4.89 -12.34 6.61
C GLN A 15 -3.54 -13.09 6.64
N SER A 16 -3.56 -14.40 6.40
CA SER A 16 -2.35 -15.21 6.38
C SER A 16 -1.32 -14.79 5.31
N HIS A 17 -1.74 -14.14 4.23
CA HIS A 17 -0.82 -13.62 3.20
C HIS A 17 -0.05 -12.37 3.68
N PHE A 18 -0.56 -11.70 4.72
CA PHE A 18 0.01 -10.47 5.27
C PHE A 18 0.86 -10.69 6.54
N ILE A 19 1.01 -11.92 6.98
CA ILE A 19 1.76 -12.25 8.22
C ILE A 19 3.22 -11.79 8.12
N ASN A 20 3.81 -11.94 6.95
CA ASN A 20 5.20 -11.56 6.72
C ASN A 20 5.36 -10.14 6.18
N GLY A 21 4.26 -9.38 6.07
CA GLY A 21 4.29 -7.99 5.63
C GLY A 21 3.48 -7.71 4.37
N THR A 22 3.98 -6.85 3.53
CA THR A 22 3.31 -6.41 2.31
C THR A 22 3.01 -7.54 1.34
N VAL A 23 1.79 -7.60 0.84
CA VAL A 23 1.44 -8.45 -0.30
C VAL A 23 1.83 -7.70 -1.58
N ARG A 24 2.82 -8.20 -2.29
CA ARG A 24 3.29 -7.62 -3.56
C ARG A 24 2.61 -8.28 -4.75
N ILE A 25 1.79 -7.54 -5.48
CA ILE A 25 1.14 -8.00 -6.69
C ILE A 25 2.06 -7.70 -7.89
N THR A 26 2.82 -8.71 -8.30
CA THR A 26 3.81 -8.62 -9.38
C THR A 26 3.38 -9.34 -10.65
N LYS A 27 2.21 -9.98 -10.65
CA LYS A 27 1.65 -10.70 -11.80
C LYS A 27 0.25 -10.20 -12.12
N PRO A 28 -0.12 -10.12 -13.41
CA PRO A 28 -1.50 -9.86 -13.82
C PRO A 28 -2.46 -10.89 -13.23
N GLY A 29 -3.66 -10.44 -12.87
CA GLY A 29 -4.63 -11.38 -12.32
C GLY A 29 -5.79 -10.69 -11.58
N ILE A 30 -6.68 -11.55 -11.06
CA ILE A 30 -7.80 -11.15 -10.22
C ILE A 30 -7.47 -11.55 -8.78
N TYR A 31 -7.42 -10.58 -7.90
CA TYR A 31 -7.13 -10.75 -6.48
C TYR A 31 -8.37 -10.40 -5.68
N ILE A 32 -8.86 -11.33 -4.85
CA ILE A 32 -10.12 -11.17 -4.12
C ILE A 32 -9.89 -11.34 -2.62
N LEU A 33 -10.27 -10.34 -1.84
CA LEU A 33 -10.23 -10.47 -0.38
C LEU A 33 -11.31 -11.44 0.11
N GLN A 34 -10.93 -12.34 0.99
CA GLN A 34 -11.84 -13.30 1.61
C GLN A 34 -12.26 -12.90 3.03
N GLU A 35 -11.55 -11.99 3.65
CA GLU A 35 -11.76 -11.52 5.02
C GLU A 35 -11.20 -10.10 5.20
N ASP A 36 -11.53 -9.45 6.32
CA ASP A 36 -10.94 -8.19 6.69
C ASP A 36 -9.45 -8.35 6.99
N ILE A 37 -8.64 -7.40 6.54
CA ILE A 37 -7.19 -7.39 6.71
C ILE A 37 -6.78 -6.33 7.72
N TYR A 38 -6.08 -6.76 8.75
CA TYR A 38 -5.47 -5.90 9.76
C TYR A 38 -3.94 -5.91 9.57
N PHE A 39 -3.44 -4.93 8.85
CA PHE A 39 -2.02 -4.86 8.53
C PHE A 39 -1.20 -4.36 9.72
N GLY A 40 -0.19 -5.13 10.08
CA GLY A 40 0.80 -4.77 11.08
C GLY A 40 1.94 -5.76 11.01
N LEU A 41 3.17 -5.31 11.24
CA LEU A 41 4.34 -6.18 11.16
C LEU A 41 4.45 -7.20 12.29
N GLY A 42 3.36 -7.41 13.01
CA GLY A 42 3.18 -8.52 13.93
C GLY A 42 4.14 -8.49 15.11
N ILE A 43 4.99 -9.42 15.19
CA ILE A 43 5.60 -9.92 16.42
C ILE A 43 6.77 -9.04 16.87
N GLY A 44 6.61 -8.43 18.03
CA GLY A 44 7.64 -7.58 18.64
C GLY A 44 7.48 -6.11 18.26
N ASN A 45 8.15 -5.26 18.98
CA ASN A 45 8.04 -3.80 18.87
C ASN A 45 8.90 -3.21 17.73
N ASP A 46 9.30 -4.00 16.76
CA ASP A 46 10.11 -3.50 15.68
C ASP A 46 9.25 -3.10 14.50
N PHE A 47 9.46 -1.89 14.02
CA PHE A 47 8.76 -1.28 12.90
C PHE A 47 9.45 -1.54 11.58
N MET A 48 10.60 -2.20 11.61
CA MET A 48 11.30 -2.66 10.43
C MET A 48 11.01 -4.14 10.19
N PRO A 49 11.02 -4.57 8.92
CA PRO A 49 10.95 -5.98 8.63
C PRO A 49 12.08 -6.72 9.34
N SER A 50 11.75 -7.85 9.93
CA SER A 50 12.74 -8.77 10.49
C SER A 50 13.59 -9.41 9.37
N GLY A 51 14.74 -9.97 9.73
CA GLY A 51 15.57 -10.72 8.79
C GLY A 51 14.82 -11.80 8.01
N PRO A 52 14.00 -12.67 8.64
CA PRO A 52 13.16 -13.63 7.95
C PRO A 52 12.13 -12.99 6.99
N GLN A 53 11.50 -11.89 7.38
CA GLN A 53 10.56 -11.17 6.50
C GLN A 53 11.27 -10.60 5.27
N ILE A 54 12.47 -10.05 5.45
CA ILE A 54 13.31 -9.61 4.32
C ILE A 54 13.68 -10.78 3.44
N ALA A 55 14.11 -11.90 4.00
CA ALA A 55 14.49 -13.11 3.27
C ALA A 55 13.32 -13.72 2.48
N SER A 56 12.08 -13.49 2.91
CA SER A 56 10.88 -13.92 2.18
C SER A 56 10.69 -13.25 0.82
N GLY A 57 11.43 -12.18 0.54
CA GLY A 57 11.31 -11.38 -0.68
C GLY A 57 10.11 -10.44 -0.72
N GLN A 58 9.33 -10.35 0.37
CA GLN A 58 8.20 -9.42 0.46
C GLN A 58 8.63 -7.97 0.62
N TYR A 59 9.83 -7.74 1.13
CA TYR A 59 10.40 -6.41 1.26
C TYR A 59 11.62 -6.25 0.36
N PRO A 60 11.62 -5.28 -0.57
CA PRO A 60 12.80 -4.95 -1.34
C PRO A 60 13.94 -4.58 -0.41
N VAL A 61 15.04 -5.29 -0.50
CA VAL A 61 16.21 -5.12 0.35
C VAL A 61 17.20 -4.16 -0.29
N GLY A 62 17.97 -3.53 0.56
CA GLY A 62 19.09 -2.68 0.20
C GLY A 62 18.90 -1.25 0.70
N THR A 63 19.99 -0.51 0.72
CA THR A 63 20.05 0.87 1.20
C THR A 63 19.23 1.85 0.38
N GLN A 64 18.58 1.37 -0.67
CA GLN A 64 17.92 2.19 -1.67
C GLN A 64 16.43 1.83 -1.84
N GLY A 65 15.94 0.84 -1.12
CA GLY A 65 14.54 0.46 -1.16
C GLY A 65 13.66 1.34 -0.28
N ALA A 66 12.38 1.47 -0.64
CA ALA A 66 11.42 2.24 0.12
C ALA A 66 11.27 1.75 1.57
N TYR A 67 11.38 0.46 1.78
CA TYR A 67 11.29 -0.12 3.13
C TYR A 67 12.48 0.20 4.02
N HIS A 68 13.66 0.41 3.45
CA HIS A 68 14.81 0.94 4.18
C HIS A 68 14.52 2.33 4.74
N LEU A 69 13.73 3.12 4.00
CA LEU A 69 13.27 4.44 4.43
C LEU A 69 12.08 4.38 5.40
N GLY A 70 11.62 3.19 5.76
CA GLY A 70 10.51 3.00 6.69
C GLY A 70 9.12 3.15 6.06
N PHE A 71 9.00 3.07 4.74
CA PHE A 71 7.71 3.04 4.06
C PHE A 71 7.12 1.62 4.06
N PHE A 72 5.81 1.54 4.26
CA PHE A 72 5.06 0.29 4.19
C PHE A 72 3.76 0.46 3.39
N ALA A 73 3.32 -0.62 2.78
CA ALA A 73 1.98 -0.74 2.24
C ALA A 73 1.38 -2.10 2.63
N ALA A 74 0.08 -2.20 2.77
CA ALA A 74 -0.54 -3.51 2.91
C ALA A 74 -0.44 -4.28 1.58
N ILE A 75 -0.78 -3.61 0.48
CA ILE A 75 -0.67 -4.17 -0.87
C ILE A 75 0.13 -3.21 -1.75
N THR A 76 1.07 -3.75 -2.52
CA THR A 76 1.67 -3.05 -3.67
C THR A 76 1.20 -3.66 -4.97
N ILE A 77 0.91 -2.83 -5.99
CA ILE A 77 0.57 -3.28 -7.34
C ILE A 77 1.68 -2.82 -8.28
N GLU A 78 2.52 -3.76 -8.70
CA GLU A 78 3.78 -3.52 -9.40
C GLU A 78 3.77 -4.05 -10.85
N THR A 79 2.59 -4.23 -11.42
CA THR A 79 2.41 -4.85 -12.73
C THR A 79 1.21 -4.28 -13.48
N ILE A 80 1.04 -4.71 -14.71
CA ILE A 80 -0.05 -4.32 -15.60
C ILE A 80 -1.18 -5.36 -15.52
N GLY A 81 -2.44 -4.92 -15.55
CA GLY A 81 -3.59 -5.81 -15.71
C GLY A 81 -4.02 -6.50 -14.41
N VAL A 82 -4.32 -5.71 -13.39
CA VAL A 82 -4.75 -6.22 -12.08
C VAL A 82 -6.19 -5.81 -11.78
N ILE A 83 -6.99 -6.76 -11.33
CA ILE A 83 -8.27 -6.50 -10.67
C ILE A 83 -8.09 -6.86 -9.20
N LEU A 84 -8.21 -5.88 -8.32
CA LEU A 84 -8.26 -6.07 -6.87
C LEU A 84 -9.69 -5.85 -6.39
N ASP A 85 -10.39 -6.92 -6.08
CA ASP A 85 -11.75 -6.89 -5.53
C ASP A 85 -11.68 -7.03 -4.01
N LEU A 86 -12.04 -5.97 -3.30
CA LEU A 86 -12.09 -6.02 -1.85
C LEU A 86 -13.28 -6.83 -1.34
N ASN A 87 -14.23 -7.20 -2.21
CA ASN A 87 -15.33 -8.12 -1.90
C ASN A 87 -16.11 -7.74 -0.63
N GLY A 88 -16.36 -6.47 -0.43
CA GLY A 88 -17.03 -5.93 0.75
C GLY A 88 -16.16 -5.94 2.02
N LYS A 89 -14.89 -6.30 1.95
CA LYS A 89 -13.99 -6.39 3.10
C LYS A 89 -13.23 -5.10 3.32
N THR A 90 -12.57 -5.02 4.47
CA THR A 90 -11.78 -3.87 4.91
C THR A 90 -10.29 -4.21 4.89
N ILE A 91 -9.46 -3.27 4.40
CA ILE A 91 -8.02 -3.25 4.65
C ILE A 91 -7.73 -2.07 5.56
N GLN A 92 -7.02 -2.29 6.67
CA GLN A 92 -6.60 -1.21 7.56
C GLN A 92 -5.36 -1.55 8.35
N GLN A 93 -4.61 -0.54 8.76
CA GLN A 93 -3.53 -0.73 9.74
C GLN A 93 -4.07 -1.19 11.09
N THR A 94 -3.31 -2.01 11.82
CA THR A 94 -3.53 -2.20 13.25
C THR A 94 -3.31 -0.88 14.00
N LYS A 95 -3.89 -0.74 15.18
CA LYS A 95 -3.70 0.47 16.01
C LYS A 95 -2.22 0.71 16.32
N LEU A 96 -1.51 -0.34 16.71
CA LEU A 96 -0.10 -0.25 17.07
C LEU A 96 0.75 0.18 15.88
N HIS A 97 0.61 -0.46 14.73
CA HIS A 97 1.35 -0.11 13.53
C HIS A 97 1.04 1.33 13.06
N ASN A 98 -0.21 1.77 13.17
CA ASN A 98 -0.62 3.13 12.87
C ASN A 98 0.06 4.19 13.75
N LEU A 99 0.24 3.90 15.04
CA LEU A 99 0.94 4.81 15.96
C LEU A 99 2.45 4.88 15.71
N GLN A 100 3.02 3.82 15.21
CA GLN A 100 4.46 3.64 15.13
C GLN A 100 5.03 3.89 13.73
N GLN A 101 4.24 3.64 12.70
CA GLN A 101 4.67 3.78 11.32
C GLN A 101 3.89 4.88 10.61
N ARG A 102 4.59 5.94 10.21
CA ARG A 102 3.99 7.14 9.61
C ARG A 102 3.96 7.11 8.09
N PHE A 103 4.87 6.39 7.46
CA PHE A 103 4.90 6.21 6.02
C PHE A 103 4.17 4.93 5.63
N TYR A 104 2.90 5.06 5.27
CA TYR A 104 2.08 3.90 4.97
C TYR A 104 1.01 4.23 3.91
N ALA A 105 0.65 3.25 3.11
CA ALA A 105 -0.57 3.26 2.30
C ALA A 105 -1.31 1.93 2.48
N ASN A 106 -2.64 1.93 2.48
CA ASN A 106 -3.35 0.65 2.38
C ASN A 106 -3.04 -0.01 1.04
N ILE A 107 -3.00 0.78 -0.03
CA ILE A 107 -2.61 0.30 -1.37
C ILE A 107 -1.63 1.29 -1.98
N GLU A 108 -0.47 0.80 -2.37
CA GLU A 108 0.52 1.51 -3.19
C GLU A 108 0.47 0.98 -4.62
N LEU A 109 0.30 1.89 -5.59
CA LEU A 109 0.18 1.54 -7.00
C LEU A 109 1.53 1.44 -7.72
N ALA A 110 2.58 1.16 -6.97
CA ALA A 110 3.93 0.99 -7.47
C ALA A 110 4.77 0.14 -6.51
N SER A 111 5.99 -0.19 -6.91
CA SER A 111 6.96 -0.90 -6.06
C SER A 111 7.55 -0.03 -4.95
N ALA A 112 7.34 1.28 -5.00
CA ALA A 112 7.86 2.25 -4.04
C ALA A 112 7.02 3.53 -4.04
N PRO A 113 7.00 4.30 -2.95
CA PRO A 113 6.21 5.54 -2.84
C PRO A 113 6.87 6.74 -3.53
N PHE A 114 8.13 6.60 -3.95
CA PHE A 114 8.90 7.65 -4.59
C PHE A 114 9.36 7.22 -5.98
N ILE A 115 9.37 8.16 -6.90
CA ILE A 115 10.04 7.99 -8.18
C ILE A 115 11.55 8.10 -7.93
N PRO A 116 12.39 7.32 -8.61
CA PRO A 116 13.85 7.44 -8.51
C PRO A 116 14.31 8.88 -8.68
N SER A 117 15.23 9.32 -7.85
CA SER A 117 15.75 10.69 -7.75
C SER A 117 14.73 11.75 -7.29
N GLN A 118 13.51 11.35 -6.90
CA GLN A 118 12.49 12.25 -6.37
C GLN A 118 12.04 11.72 -5.00
N GLY A 119 12.71 12.05 -3.98
CA GLY A 119 12.43 11.56 -2.64
C GLY A 119 13.58 11.85 -1.71
N PRO A 120 13.64 11.23 -0.55
CA PRO A 120 14.77 11.35 0.34
C PRO A 120 16.09 11.02 -0.37
N ALA A 121 17.19 11.68 0.04
CA ALA A 121 18.49 11.57 -0.61
C ALA A 121 19.02 10.13 -0.71
N THR A 122 18.55 9.23 0.17
CA THR A 122 18.91 7.81 0.17
C THR A 122 18.10 6.97 -0.82
N PHE A 123 17.07 7.55 -1.46
CA PHE A 123 16.29 6.85 -2.48
C PHE A 123 16.98 6.97 -3.84
N SER A 124 17.61 5.92 -4.28
CA SER A 124 18.48 5.90 -5.45
C SER A 124 17.76 6.09 -6.77
N SER A 125 18.45 6.74 -7.70
CA SER A 125 18.07 6.81 -9.12
C SER A 125 18.09 5.45 -9.82
N THR A 126 18.80 4.45 -9.27
CA THR A 126 18.92 3.11 -9.82
C THR A 126 17.88 2.12 -9.28
N SER A 127 17.01 2.57 -8.37
CA SER A 127 15.96 1.69 -7.86
C SER A 127 15.02 1.26 -8.99
N ASN A 128 14.69 -0.03 -9.03
CA ASN A 128 13.77 -0.62 -10.00
C ASN A 128 12.33 -0.21 -9.69
N PHE A 129 11.99 1.04 -10.00
CA PHE A 129 10.62 1.53 -9.83
C PHE A 129 9.69 0.92 -10.88
N LYS A 130 8.64 0.28 -10.41
CA LYS A 130 7.59 -0.29 -11.27
C LYS A 130 6.26 0.33 -10.86
N ALA A 131 5.68 1.13 -11.73
CA ALA A 131 4.31 1.61 -11.58
C ALA A 131 3.31 0.58 -12.08
N GLY A 132 2.15 0.53 -11.43
CA GLY A 132 1.04 -0.25 -11.93
C GLY A 132 0.34 0.43 -13.11
N GLU A 133 -0.25 -0.38 -14.00
CA GLU A 133 -1.01 0.09 -15.17
C GLU A 133 -2.22 -0.83 -15.41
N LYS A 134 -3.31 -0.28 -15.95
CA LYS A 134 -4.56 -1.02 -16.20
C LYS A 134 -5.06 -1.74 -14.96
N ILE A 135 -5.32 -0.97 -13.92
CA ILE A 135 -5.72 -1.45 -12.60
C ILE A 135 -7.18 -1.11 -12.37
N LEU A 136 -7.93 -2.09 -11.85
CA LEU A 136 -9.25 -1.90 -11.26
C LEU A 136 -9.21 -2.28 -9.79
N ILE A 137 -9.54 -1.34 -8.90
CA ILE A 137 -9.73 -1.61 -7.47
C ILE A 137 -11.19 -1.33 -7.13
N LYS A 138 -11.86 -2.28 -6.50
CA LYS A 138 -13.31 -2.16 -6.29
C LYS A 138 -13.85 -2.82 -5.03
N ASN A 139 -15.08 -2.40 -4.67
CA ASN A 139 -16.00 -3.07 -3.75
C ASN A 139 -15.47 -3.25 -2.33
N GLY A 140 -15.23 -2.19 -1.59
CA GLY A 140 -14.89 -2.39 -0.18
C GLY A 140 -14.42 -1.16 0.56
N VAL A 141 -13.71 -1.38 1.65
CA VAL A 141 -13.33 -0.33 2.58
C VAL A 141 -11.81 -0.27 2.74
N LEU A 142 -11.25 0.92 2.63
CA LEU A 142 -9.89 1.22 3.08
C LEU A 142 -10.02 2.03 4.38
N GLY A 143 -9.68 1.37 5.48
CA GLY A 143 -9.80 1.93 6.82
C GLY A 143 -8.54 2.63 7.27
N ARG A 144 -8.32 2.61 8.58
CA ARG A 144 -7.20 3.32 9.23
C ARG A 144 -5.89 3.25 8.47
N SER A 145 -5.32 4.44 8.22
CA SER A 145 -4.02 4.62 7.60
C SER A 145 -3.28 5.79 8.23
N SER A 146 -2.04 5.60 8.58
CA SER A 146 -1.18 6.67 9.12
C SER A 146 -0.74 7.67 8.06
N HIS A 147 -1.02 7.42 6.79
CA HIS A 147 -0.70 8.36 5.71
C HIS A 147 -1.75 8.33 4.60
N HIS A 148 -1.73 7.35 3.69
CA HIS A 148 -2.63 7.31 2.55
C HIS A 148 -3.56 6.08 2.55
N GLY A 149 -4.78 6.25 2.04
CA GLY A 149 -5.60 5.10 1.65
C GLY A 149 -5.05 4.44 0.40
N ILE A 150 -5.00 5.17 -0.70
CA ILE A 150 -4.37 4.76 -1.96
C ILE A 150 -3.31 5.80 -2.32
N HIS A 151 -2.14 5.33 -2.69
CA HIS A 151 -1.07 6.18 -3.21
C HIS A 151 -0.52 5.62 -4.51
N GLY A 152 -0.02 6.50 -5.38
CA GLY A 152 0.67 6.07 -6.58
C GLY A 152 1.28 7.22 -7.37
N ASN A 153 2.35 6.88 -8.08
CA ASN A 153 3.09 7.79 -8.94
C ASN A 153 3.12 7.26 -10.38
N LYS A 154 2.81 8.12 -11.33
CA LYS A 154 2.87 7.84 -12.79
C LYS A 154 2.02 6.63 -13.23
N MET A 155 0.92 6.32 -12.53
CA MET A 155 0.06 5.23 -12.95
C MET A 155 -0.78 5.64 -14.17
N LYS A 156 -1.23 4.64 -14.89
CA LYS A 156 -1.99 4.79 -16.11
C LYS A 156 -3.15 3.80 -16.16
N ASP A 157 -4.28 4.25 -16.71
CA ASP A 157 -5.49 3.45 -16.88
C ASP A 157 -5.97 2.84 -15.52
N LEU A 158 -6.24 3.71 -14.53
CA LEU A 158 -6.70 3.33 -13.20
C LEU A 158 -8.23 3.50 -13.09
N ILE A 159 -8.90 2.49 -12.57
CA ILE A 159 -10.30 2.55 -12.19
C ILE A 159 -10.44 2.25 -10.70
N LEU A 160 -10.99 3.19 -9.95
CA LEU A 160 -11.40 3.00 -8.56
C LEU A 160 -12.93 3.02 -8.52
N GLN A 161 -13.55 1.95 -8.03
CA GLN A 161 -14.99 1.80 -8.10
C GLN A 161 -15.59 1.26 -6.79
N ASN A 162 -16.67 1.88 -6.33
CA ASN A 162 -17.41 1.43 -5.16
C ASN A 162 -16.51 1.23 -3.94
N LEU A 163 -15.78 2.28 -3.54
CA LEU A 163 -14.87 2.27 -2.39
C LEU A 163 -15.28 3.28 -1.33
N SER A 164 -15.17 2.89 -0.07
CA SER A 164 -15.22 3.78 1.08
C SER A 164 -13.81 3.89 1.67
N ILE A 165 -13.28 5.10 1.74
CA ILE A 165 -11.92 5.37 2.25
C ILE A 165 -12.05 6.29 3.47
N LYS A 166 -11.54 5.82 4.61
CA LYS A 166 -11.75 6.53 5.88
C LYS A 166 -10.57 6.41 6.83
N ASP A 167 -10.53 7.34 7.78
CA ASP A 167 -9.57 7.33 8.90
C ASP A 167 -8.09 7.34 8.42
N PHE A 168 -7.82 8.10 7.39
CA PHE A 168 -6.46 8.39 6.90
C PHE A 168 -5.92 9.69 7.51
N GLU A 169 -4.61 9.82 7.57
CA GLU A 169 -4.00 11.01 8.18
C GLU A 169 -3.67 12.10 7.16
N VAL A 170 -3.23 11.74 5.96
CA VAL A 170 -2.80 12.70 4.93
C VAL A 170 -3.80 12.77 3.78
N ALA A 171 -4.05 11.68 3.08
CA ALA A 171 -5.00 11.65 1.98
C ALA A 171 -5.68 10.29 1.81
N GLY A 172 -6.97 10.31 1.50
CA GLY A 172 -7.68 9.08 1.10
C GLY A 172 -7.11 8.53 -0.20
N ILE A 173 -6.93 9.40 -1.20
CA ILE A 173 -6.33 9.07 -2.49
C ILE A 173 -5.29 10.14 -2.83
N ALA A 174 -4.07 9.72 -3.12
CA ALA A 174 -2.96 10.58 -3.55
C ALA A 174 -2.32 10.03 -4.83
N LEU A 175 -2.66 10.62 -5.96
CA LEU A 175 -2.19 10.20 -7.28
C LEU A 175 -1.34 11.29 -7.92
N ASN A 176 -0.08 11.00 -8.18
CA ASN A 176 0.87 11.94 -8.76
C ASN A 176 1.17 11.55 -10.22
N GLY A 177 0.77 12.40 -11.17
CA GLY A 177 0.99 12.14 -12.60
C GLY A 177 0.17 10.96 -13.15
N ALA A 178 -1.04 10.76 -12.62
CA ALA A 178 -1.97 9.75 -13.13
C ALA A 178 -2.55 10.17 -14.49
N THR A 179 -2.74 9.20 -15.38
CA THR A 179 -3.40 9.39 -16.69
C THR A 179 -4.51 8.38 -16.88
N ASN A 180 -5.61 8.80 -17.52
CA ASN A 180 -6.78 7.95 -17.79
C ASN A 180 -7.32 7.29 -16.51
N SER A 181 -7.64 8.11 -15.50
CA SER A 181 -8.16 7.60 -14.22
C SER A 181 -9.65 7.85 -14.10
N ILE A 182 -10.39 6.85 -13.66
CA ILE A 182 -11.83 6.91 -13.39
C ILE A 182 -12.05 6.64 -11.91
N LEU A 183 -12.75 7.55 -11.24
CA LEU A 183 -13.21 7.39 -9.87
C LEU A 183 -14.74 7.35 -9.90
N ASP A 184 -15.30 6.19 -9.61
CA ASP A 184 -16.74 5.93 -9.67
C ASP A 184 -17.24 5.44 -8.30
N THR A 185 -18.25 6.12 -7.77
CA THR A 185 -18.86 5.77 -6.49
C THR A 185 -17.84 5.66 -5.36
N ILE A 186 -17.09 6.75 -5.14
CA ILE A 186 -16.06 6.85 -4.11
C ILE A 186 -16.56 7.73 -2.95
N VAL A 187 -16.49 7.20 -1.73
CA VAL A 187 -16.75 7.95 -0.51
C VAL A 187 -15.44 8.12 0.25
N ILE A 188 -15.04 9.36 0.50
CA ILE A 188 -13.81 9.68 1.26
C ILE A 188 -14.22 10.52 2.46
N GLN A 189 -13.95 10.01 3.66
CA GLN A 189 -14.28 10.73 4.89
C GLN A 189 -13.41 10.26 6.06
N ASN A 190 -13.08 11.17 6.95
CA ASN A 190 -12.53 10.83 8.26
C ASN A 190 -13.64 10.82 9.29
N THR A 191 -13.82 9.69 9.95
CA THR A 191 -14.85 9.52 11.00
C THR A 191 -14.32 9.84 12.39
N SER A 192 -13.00 9.94 12.53
CA SER A 192 -12.32 10.13 13.81
C SER A 192 -11.56 11.47 13.82
N LEU A 193 -11.93 12.34 14.73
CA LEU A 193 -11.20 13.56 15.06
C LEU A 193 -10.06 13.28 16.07
N ASN A 194 -9.62 12.07 16.19
CA ASN A 194 -8.62 11.69 17.19
C ASN A 194 -7.31 12.42 16.97
N ILE A 195 -6.92 13.23 17.94
CA ILE A 195 -5.57 13.76 18.04
C ILE A 195 -4.63 12.56 18.18
N ARG A 196 -3.81 12.34 17.19
CA ARG A 196 -2.83 11.26 17.21
C ARG A 196 -1.58 11.75 17.92
N ILE A 197 -1.38 11.24 19.12
CA ILE A 197 -0.13 11.46 19.86
C ILE A 197 0.88 10.46 19.35
N LEU A 198 1.90 10.95 18.67
CA LEU A 198 3.04 10.13 18.30
C LEU A 198 3.92 9.90 19.54
N SER A 199 4.37 8.67 19.73
CA SER A 199 5.43 8.42 20.69
C SER A 199 6.72 9.13 20.24
N SER A 200 7.55 9.53 21.20
CA SER A 200 8.85 10.14 20.89
C SER A 200 9.72 9.23 20.01
N TYR A 201 9.59 7.93 20.19
CA TYR A 201 10.28 6.94 19.36
C TYR A 201 9.81 6.98 17.90
N SER A 202 8.51 7.03 17.65
CA SER A 202 7.95 7.13 16.28
C SER A 202 8.35 8.42 15.61
N GLN A 203 8.34 9.54 16.35
CA GLN A 203 8.79 10.83 15.85
C GLN A 203 10.27 10.81 15.48
N ALA A 204 11.12 10.32 16.38
CA ALA A 204 12.56 10.23 16.14
C ALA A 204 12.87 9.35 14.91
N ARG A 205 12.16 8.25 14.74
CA ARG A 205 12.34 7.36 13.62
C ARG A 205 11.88 7.99 12.30
N PHE A 206 10.74 8.65 12.30
CA PHE A 206 10.25 9.37 11.14
C PHE A 206 11.26 10.44 10.69
N ILE A 207 11.75 11.25 11.63
CA ILE A 207 12.76 12.28 11.35
C ILE A 207 14.04 11.65 10.80
N ARG A 208 14.52 10.57 11.43
CA ARG A 208 15.73 9.86 10.98
C ARG A 208 15.62 9.35 9.54
N THR A 209 14.44 9.00 9.10
CA THR A 209 14.23 8.53 7.73
C THR A 209 14.48 9.62 6.68
N PHE A 210 14.35 10.89 7.07
CA PHE A 210 14.52 12.05 6.20
C PHE A 210 15.84 12.79 6.37
N LEU A 211 16.59 12.53 7.42
CA LEU A 211 17.93 13.06 7.65
C LEU A 211 19.02 12.13 7.09
#